data_7a9a7cf8c77fa68a3a01a9881ea9a2eb
#
_entry.id   7a9a7cf8c77fa68a3a01a9881ea9a2eb
#
_cell.length_a   1.000
_cell.length_b   1.000
_cell.length_c   1.000
_cell.angle_alpha   90.00
_cell.angle_beta   90.00
_cell.angle_gamma   90.00
#
_symmetry.space_group_name_H-M   'P 1'
#
loop_
_entity.id
_entity.type
_entity.pdbx_description
1 polymer ?
#
loop_
_entity_poly.entity_id
_entity_poly.type
_entity_poly.pdbx_seq_one_letter_code
_entity_poly.pdbx_strand_id
1 'polypeptide(L)'
;MAGGGDLPGLLISACQATNRDVFVVAFKGFANEDTLSGVSHVWTDLAAVGKTLTQLHKAECEQVVLAGPVGRPSLASLRPDLRGARLLPRVIKAGGDDAALKVIIAELETEGFEVLGADDILSELLAPPGAIGIMLPDHEQTVDIDRGIGAAMALGRTDVGQAVVVQQGVVLGVEAAEGTDALIARCGALRMEGRGGVLVKLKKPGQE
;
A
#
# COMPACT_ATOMS: atom_id res chain seq x y z
N MET A 1 9.87 4.24 -6.47
CA MET A 1 9.32 5.49 -5.90
C MET A 1 8.97 5.22 -4.45
N ALA A 2 9.56 5.96 -3.50
CA ALA A 2 9.53 5.64 -2.08
C ALA A 2 8.64 6.61 -1.28
N GLY A 3 7.62 6.05 -0.61
CA GLY A 3 6.88 6.63 0.48
C GLY A 3 7.49 6.28 1.84
N GLY A 4 6.68 6.21 2.88
CA GLY A 4 7.09 5.90 4.25
C GLY A 4 7.19 4.40 4.56
N GLY A 5 7.45 4.09 5.84
CA GLY A 5 7.55 2.73 6.34
C GLY A 5 8.80 1.98 5.88
N ASP A 6 8.85 0.67 6.17
CA ASP A 6 10.05 -0.16 5.97
C ASP A 6 10.12 -0.81 4.59
N LEU A 7 9.00 -0.89 3.87
CA LEU A 7 8.92 -1.56 2.57
C LEU A 7 9.95 -1.04 1.55
N PRO A 8 10.18 0.28 1.40
CA PRO A 8 11.21 0.77 0.49
C PRO A 8 12.61 0.19 0.78
N GLY A 9 12.98 0.11 2.07
CA GLY A 9 14.26 -0.46 2.48
C GLY A 9 14.40 -1.94 2.19
N LEU A 10 13.34 -2.71 2.41
CA LEU A 10 13.30 -4.14 2.10
C LEU A 10 13.49 -4.38 0.60
N LEU A 11 12.80 -3.61 -0.26
CA LEU A 11 12.93 -3.73 -1.71
C LEU A 11 14.32 -3.31 -2.20
N ILE A 12 14.89 -2.24 -1.65
CA ILE A 12 16.27 -1.81 -1.97
C ILE A 12 17.24 -2.94 -1.64
N SER A 13 17.15 -3.52 -0.45
CA SER A 13 18.01 -4.63 -0.01
C SER A 13 17.87 -5.86 -0.91
N ALA A 14 16.63 -6.20 -1.31
CA ALA A 14 16.38 -7.32 -2.22
C ALA A 14 17.00 -7.10 -3.60
N CYS A 15 16.88 -5.89 -4.16
CA CYS A 15 17.52 -5.54 -5.42
C CYS A 15 19.05 -5.62 -5.32
N GLN A 16 19.65 -5.09 -4.27
CA GLN A 16 21.09 -5.15 -4.03
C GLN A 16 21.59 -6.58 -3.90
N ALA A 17 20.84 -7.45 -3.17
CA ALA A 17 21.18 -8.86 -3.03
C ALA A 17 21.17 -9.63 -4.35
N THR A 18 20.38 -9.18 -5.32
CA THR A 18 20.28 -9.77 -6.66
C THR A 18 21.09 -9.02 -7.72
N ASN A 19 21.96 -8.07 -7.33
CA ASN A 19 22.73 -7.19 -8.21
C ASN A 19 21.88 -6.44 -9.24
N ARG A 20 20.66 -6.05 -8.85
CA ARG A 20 19.77 -5.23 -9.65
C ARG A 20 20.03 -3.75 -9.35
N ASP A 21 20.25 -2.94 -10.36
CA ASP A 21 20.45 -1.51 -10.21
C ASP A 21 19.19 -0.85 -9.65
N VAL A 22 19.39 0.10 -8.71
CA VAL A 22 18.29 0.79 -8.03
C VAL A 22 18.52 2.29 -8.05
N PHE A 23 17.53 3.02 -8.51
CA PHE A 23 17.41 4.47 -8.36
C PHE A 23 16.14 4.81 -7.60
N VAL A 24 16.23 5.65 -6.57
CA VAL A 24 15.08 5.96 -5.71
C VAL A 24 14.62 7.39 -5.91
N VAL A 25 13.34 7.56 -6.27
CA VAL A 25 12.64 8.84 -6.14
C VAL A 25 11.92 8.85 -4.79
N ALA A 26 12.45 9.62 -3.86
CA ALA A 26 11.95 9.73 -2.49
C ALA A 26 10.99 10.93 -2.34
N PHE A 27 9.82 10.71 -1.76
CA PHE A 27 8.85 11.77 -1.55
C PHE A 27 9.10 12.49 -0.23
N LYS A 28 9.31 13.80 -0.30
CA LYS A 28 9.53 14.68 0.85
C LYS A 28 8.37 14.60 1.83
N GLY A 29 8.71 14.44 3.11
CA GLY A 29 7.74 14.33 4.19
C GLY A 29 7.12 12.94 4.37
N PHE A 30 7.50 11.96 3.53
CA PHE A 30 7.04 10.57 3.62
C PHE A 30 8.20 9.57 3.74
N ALA A 31 9.14 9.60 2.81
CA ALA A 31 10.28 8.68 2.82
C ALA A 31 11.22 8.95 3.99
N ASN A 32 11.85 7.87 4.50
CA ASN A 32 12.84 7.93 5.55
C ASN A 32 14.24 8.05 4.92
N GLU A 33 15.02 9.06 5.38
CA GLU A 33 16.37 9.34 4.90
C GLU A 33 17.35 8.20 5.22
N ASP A 34 17.21 7.58 6.40
CA ASP A 34 18.07 6.46 6.81
C ASP A 34 17.97 5.26 5.85
N THR A 35 16.78 5.04 5.28
CA THR A 35 16.50 3.95 4.34
C THR A 35 17.23 4.14 3.00
N LEU A 36 17.61 5.37 2.67
CA LEU A 36 18.21 5.75 1.39
C LEU A 36 19.74 5.82 1.43
N SER A 37 20.33 5.53 2.58
CA SER A 37 21.79 5.57 2.75
C SER A 37 22.48 4.58 1.81
N GLY A 38 23.45 5.06 1.03
CA GLY A 38 24.21 4.24 0.09
C GLY A 38 23.49 3.89 -1.22
N VAL A 39 22.32 4.47 -1.49
CA VAL A 39 21.57 4.26 -2.73
C VAL A 39 21.43 5.56 -3.52
N SER A 40 21.58 5.46 -4.85
CA SER A 40 21.34 6.61 -5.74
C SER A 40 19.88 7.07 -5.61
N HIS A 41 19.65 8.31 -5.21
CA HIS A 41 18.32 8.82 -4.98
C HIS A 41 18.14 10.31 -5.27
N VAL A 42 16.90 10.74 -5.40
CA VAL A 42 16.51 12.14 -5.52
C VAL A 42 15.25 12.41 -4.69
N TRP A 43 15.21 13.57 -4.05
CA TRP A 43 14.04 14.04 -3.33
C TRP A 43 13.13 14.88 -4.22
N THR A 44 11.85 14.57 -4.22
CA THR A 44 10.83 15.31 -4.98
C THR A 44 9.59 15.57 -4.13
N ASP A 45 8.79 16.55 -4.54
CA ASP A 45 7.46 16.76 -3.96
C ASP A 45 6.47 15.79 -4.61
N LEU A 46 5.52 15.26 -3.83
CA LEU A 46 4.58 14.22 -4.29
C LEU A 46 3.83 14.60 -5.58
N ALA A 47 3.43 15.86 -5.71
CA ALA A 47 2.68 16.35 -6.88
C ALA A 47 3.57 16.84 -8.03
N ALA A 48 4.89 16.79 -7.92
CA ALA A 48 5.82 17.21 -8.96
C ALA A 48 6.06 16.06 -9.99
N VAL A 49 4.98 15.65 -10.66
CA VAL A 49 4.94 14.48 -11.56
C VAL A 49 5.93 14.58 -12.71
N GLY A 50 5.96 15.73 -13.42
CA GLY A 50 6.88 15.94 -14.54
C GLY A 50 8.35 15.89 -14.12
N LYS A 51 8.68 16.42 -12.93
CA LYS A 51 10.01 16.33 -12.36
C LYS A 51 10.38 14.88 -12.03
N THR A 52 9.46 14.13 -11.42
CA THR A 52 9.63 12.71 -11.10
C THR A 52 9.93 11.91 -12.36
N LEU A 53 9.11 12.03 -13.40
CA LEU A 53 9.30 11.34 -14.68
C LEU A 53 10.64 11.70 -15.33
N THR A 54 11.02 12.99 -15.31
CA THR A 54 12.31 13.45 -15.83
C THR A 54 13.49 12.79 -15.11
N GLN A 55 13.40 12.57 -13.79
CA GLN A 55 14.47 11.92 -13.03
C GLN A 55 14.53 10.43 -13.32
N LEU A 56 13.38 9.75 -13.45
CA LEU A 56 13.34 8.33 -13.84
C LEU A 56 13.94 8.10 -15.22
N HIS A 57 13.61 8.92 -16.22
CA HIS A 57 14.21 8.83 -17.56
C HIS A 57 15.71 9.14 -17.56
N LYS A 58 16.17 10.13 -16.78
CA LYS A 58 17.61 10.43 -16.66
C LYS A 58 18.40 9.32 -16.00
N ALA A 59 17.77 8.56 -15.12
CA ALA A 59 18.36 7.39 -14.48
C ALA A 59 18.19 6.12 -15.32
N GLU A 60 17.67 6.25 -16.56
CA GLU A 60 17.46 5.14 -17.49
C GLU A 60 16.63 3.99 -16.88
N CYS A 61 15.66 4.34 -16.00
CA CYS A 61 14.76 3.36 -15.42
C CYS A 61 13.79 2.84 -16.49
N GLU A 62 13.63 1.53 -16.57
CA GLU A 62 12.61 0.86 -17.38
C GLU A 62 11.43 0.41 -16.53
N GLN A 63 11.70 0.02 -15.27
CA GLN A 63 10.74 -0.54 -14.34
C GLN A 63 10.58 0.36 -13.12
N VAL A 64 9.35 0.46 -12.62
CA VAL A 64 9.00 1.31 -11.47
C VAL A 64 8.19 0.51 -10.46
N VAL A 65 8.58 0.59 -9.19
CA VAL A 65 7.80 0.07 -8.05
C VAL A 65 7.34 1.22 -7.18
N LEU A 66 6.07 1.21 -6.79
CA LEU A 66 5.51 2.14 -5.82
C LEU A 66 5.57 1.49 -4.44
N ALA A 67 6.40 2.00 -3.53
CA ALA A 67 6.69 1.35 -2.26
C ALA A 67 6.45 2.28 -1.08
N GLY A 68 5.74 1.79 -0.09
CA GLY A 68 5.47 2.46 1.17
C GLY A 68 4.28 3.43 1.15
N PRO A 69 3.67 3.67 2.31
CA PRO A 69 2.50 4.52 2.41
C PRO A 69 2.84 5.98 2.10
N VAL A 70 1.93 6.62 1.40
CA VAL A 70 1.91 8.07 1.21
C VAL A 70 0.59 8.56 1.81
N GLY A 71 0.69 9.31 2.92
CA GLY A 71 -0.50 9.90 3.55
C GLY A 71 -1.22 10.85 2.60
N ARG A 72 -2.47 11.18 2.92
CA ARG A 72 -3.26 12.15 2.15
C ARG A 72 -2.87 13.58 2.56
N PRO A 73 -1.96 14.25 1.83
CA PRO A 73 -1.62 15.64 2.13
C PRO A 73 -2.82 16.54 1.86
N SER A 74 -2.91 17.67 2.56
CA SER A 74 -3.89 18.68 2.21
C SER A 74 -3.60 19.24 0.80
N LEU A 75 -4.63 19.52 0.04
CA LEU A 75 -4.47 20.10 -1.32
C LEU A 75 -3.65 21.38 -1.31
N ALA A 76 -3.74 22.16 -0.23
CA ALA A 76 -2.99 23.41 -0.06
C ALA A 76 -1.48 23.19 0.16
N SER A 77 -1.07 22.01 0.63
CA SER A 77 0.35 21.66 0.82
C SER A 77 1.01 21.09 -0.43
N LEU A 78 0.22 20.70 -1.42
CA LEU A 78 0.74 20.15 -2.66
C LEU A 78 1.39 21.26 -3.51
N ARG A 79 2.54 20.93 -4.09
CA ARG A 79 3.28 21.81 -5.02
C ARG A 79 3.37 21.13 -6.39
N PRO A 80 2.27 21.10 -7.15
CA PRO A 80 2.26 20.46 -8.45
C PRO A 80 3.12 21.26 -9.45
N ASP A 81 3.88 20.54 -10.27
CA ASP A 81 4.37 21.08 -11.51
C ASP A 81 3.25 21.07 -12.58
N LEU A 82 3.54 21.52 -13.80
CA LEU A 82 2.55 21.64 -14.86
C LEU A 82 1.86 20.28 -15.16
N ARG A 83 2.59 19.16 -15.09
CA ARG A 83 2.06 17.82 -15.33
C ARG A 83 1.24 17.34 -14.13
N GLY A 84 1.74 17.53 -12.93
CA GLY A 84 1.02 17.24 -11.69
C GLY A 84 -0.30 18.01 -11.60
N ALA A 85 -0.32 19.29 -12.00
CA ALA A 85 -1.54 20.10 -12.03
C ALA A 85 -2.61 19.54 -13.00
N ARG A 86 -2.20 18.89 -14.09
CA ARG A 86 -3.12 18.21 -15.04
C ARG A 86 -3.59 16.86 -14.51
N LEU A 87 -2.75 16.14 -13.77
CA LEU A 87 -3.08 14.82 -13.23
C LEU A 87 -3.94 14.90 -11.95
N LEU A 88 -3.70 15.90 -11.12
CA LEU A 88 -4.32 16.07 -9.81
C LEU A 88 -5.87 16.01 -9.82
N PRO A 89 -6.59 16.66 -10.75
CA PRO A 89 -8.04 16.55 -10.83
C PRO A 89 -8.53 15.12 -11.08
N ARG A 90 -7.78 14.33 -11.85
CA ARG A 90 -8.10 12.91 -12.14
C ARG A 90 -7.95 12.07 -10.88
N VAL A 91 -6.85 12.27 -10.13
CA VAL A 91 -6.58 11.60 -8.86
C VAL A 91 -7.65 11.95 -7.82
N ILE A 92 -8.02 13.22 -7.68
CA ILE A 92 -9.08 13.66 -6.74
C ILE A 92 -10.44 13.05 -7.11
N LYS A 93 -10.78 13.02 -8.40
CA LYS A 93 -12.06 12.49 -8.88
C LYS A 93 -12.16 10.97 -8.73
N ALA A 94 -11.06 10.27 -8.65
CA ALA A 94 -11.03 8.82 -8.51
C ALA A 94 -11.69 8.32 -7.21
N GLY A 95 -11.67 9.12 -6.15
CA GLY A 95 -12.47 8.92 -4.93
C GLY A 95 -11.85 7.98 -3.88
N GLY A 96 -11.27 6.85 -4.28
CA GLY A 96 -10.61 5.89 -3.40
C GLY A 96 -9.10 5.82 -3.62
N ASP A 97 -8.37 5.18 -2.68
CA ASP A 97 -6.91 5.08 -2.76
C ASP A 97 -6.46 4.17 -3.90
N ASP A 98 -7.15 3.04 -4.11
CA ASP A 98 -6.87 2.12 -5.21
C ASP A 98 -7.13 2.77 -6.57
N ALA A 99 -8.25 3.48 -6.71
CA ALA A 99 -8.59 4.18 -7.94
C ALA A 99 -7.60 5.33 -8.23
N ALA A 100 -7.14 6.05 -7.21
CA ALA A 100 -6.11 7.08 -7.33
C ALA A 100 -4.76 6.49 -7.76
N LEU A 101 -4.38 5.34 -7.19
CA LEU A 101 -3.16 4.63 -7.54
C LEU A 101 -3.18 4.17 -9.00
N LYS A 102 -4.30 3.63 -9.49
CA LYS A 102 -4.47 3.26 -10.92
C LYS A 102 -4.28 4.43 -11.88
N VAL A 103 -4.70 5.64 -11.50
CA VAL A 103 -4.44 6.85 -12.31
C VAL A 103 -2.95 7.16 -12.40
N ILE A 104 -2.20 6.95 -11.30
CA ILE A 104 -0.74 7.17 -11.26
C ILE A 104 -0.01 6.09 -12.06
N ILE A 105 -0.42 4.83 -11.93
CA ILE A 105 0.13 3.70 -12.69
C ILE A 105 -0.05 3.95 -14.19
N ALA A 106 -1.26 4.26 -14.64
CA ALA A 106 -1.54 4.55 -16.04
C ALA A 106 -0.72 5.73 -16.60
N GLU A 107 -0.39 6.74 -15.77
CA GLU A 107 0.47 7.84 -16.17
C GLU A 107 1.93 7.37 -16.37
N LEU A 108 2.45 6.49 -15.49
CA LEU A 108 3.79 5.90 -15.62
C LEU A 108 3.88 4.99 -16.85
N GLU A 109 2.88 4.13 -17.08
CA GLU A 109 2.81 3.25 -18.25
C GLU A 109 2.72 4.04 -19.56
N THR A 110 1.99 5.16 -19.58
CA THR A 110 1.93 6.07 -20.75
C THR A 110 3.30 6.66 -21.10
N GLU A 111 4.18 6.82 -20.13
CA GLU A 111 5.57 7.27 -20.31
C GLU A 111 6.52 6.12 -20.68
N GLY A 112 6.03 4.89 -20.79
CA GLY A 112 6.79 3.72 -21.20
C GLY A 112 7.45 2.94 -20.07
N PHE A 113 7.12 3.25 -18.80
CA PHE A 113 7.61 2.46 -17.67
C PHE A 113 6.75 1.21 -17.47
N GLU A 114 7.39 0.10 -17.15
CA GLU A 114 6.73 -1.09 -16.63
C GLU A 114 6.54 -0.93 -15.11
N VAL A 115 5.30 -0.94 -14.64
CA VAL A 115 5.01 -0.83 -13.20
C VAL A 115 4.90 -2.23 -12.60
N LEU A 116 5.80 -2.53 -11.64
CA LEU A 116 5.87 -3.82 -10.96
C LEU A 116 5.24 -3.76 -9.58
N GLY A 117 4.69 -4.88 -9.11
CA GLY A 117 4.35 -5.09 -7.72
C GLY A 117 5.58 -5.21 -6.81
N ALA A 118 5.43 -4.97 -5.52
CA ALA A 118 6.51 -5.20 -4.57
C ALA A 118 6.90 -6.67 -4.47
N ASP A 119 5.94 -7.57 -4.68
CA ASP A 119 6.09 -9.03 -4.70
C ASP A 119 6.83 -9.55 -5.94
N ASP A 120 6.84 -8.82 -7.06
CA ASP A 120 7.68 -9.14 -8.21
C ASP A 120 9.18 -8.95 -7.91
N ILE A 121 9.50 -8.08 -6.95
CA ILE A 121 10.88 -7.85 -6.51
C ILE A 121 11.24 -8.76 -5.32
N LEU A 122 10.32 -8.94 -4.40
CA LEU A 122 10.51 -9.68 -3.16
C LEU A 122 9.30 -10.59 -2.91
N SER A 123 9.32 -11.77 -3.55
CA SER A 123 8.24 -12.77 -3.47
C SER A 123 7.96 -13.26 -2.04
N GLU A 124 8.96 -13.15 -1.15
CA GLU A 124 8.82 -13.48 0.28
C GLU A 124 7.87 -12.54 1.04
N LEU A 125 7.46 -11.41 0.44
CA LEU A 125 6.41 -10.55 1.01
C LEU A 125 5.02 -11.19 0.96
N LEU A 126 4.82 -12.17 0.07
CA LEU A 126 3.55 -12.87 0.00
C LEU A 126 3.44 -13.91 1.11
N ALA A 127 2.35 -13.88 1.85
CA ALA A 127 2.03 -14.92 2.80
C ALA A 127 1.86 -16.25 2.05
N PRO A 128 2.58 -17.33 2.44
CA PRO A 128 2.39 -18.64 1.82
C PRO A 128 0.97 -19.17 2.11
N PRO A 129 0.44 -20.05 1.24
CA PRO A 129 -0.83 -20.68 1.50
C PRO A 129 -0.78 -21.57 2.74
N GLY A 130 -1.88 -21.61 3.50
CA GLY A 130 -2.01 -22.43 4.70
C GLY A 130 -1.64 -21.69 6.00
N ALA A 131 -1.41 -22.45 7.05
CA ALA A 131 -1.09 -21.90 8.36
C ALA A 131 0.38 -21.50 8.45
N ILE A 132 0.63 -20.25 8.84
CA ILE A 132 2.00 -19.75 9.11
C ILE A 132 2.34 -19.93 10.59
N GLY A 133 1.35 -19.77 11.47
CA GLY A 133 1.52 -19.93 12.91
C GLY A 133 1.39 -21.37 13.37
N ILE A 134 1.84 -21.64 14.61
CA ILE A 134 1.74 -22.96 15.25
C ILE A 134 0.28 -23.32 15.60
N MET A 135 -0.54 -22.29 15.89
CA MET A 135 -1.92 -22.47 16.27
C MET A 135 -2.82 -22.45 15.03
N LEU A 136 -3.64 -23.48 14.89
CA LEU A 136 -4.68 -23.54 13.86
C LEU A 136 -5.98 -22.94 14.40
N PRO A 137 -6.81 -22.32 13.53
CA PRO A 137 -8.12 -21.85 13.93
C PRO A 137 -9.01 -23.04 14.34
N ASP A 138 -9.76 -22.87 15.41
CA ASP A 138 -10.81 -23.83 15.80
C ASP A 138 -12.09 -23.61 14.98
N HIS A 139 -13.13 -24.38 15.29
CA HIS A 139 -14.40 -24.32 14.58
C HIS A 139 -15.06 -22.94 14.69
N GLU A 140 -15.08 -22.32 15.87
CA GLU A 140 -15.68 -21.00 16.09
C GLU A 140 -14.91 -19.92 15.32
N GLN A 141 -13.57 -19.97 15.39
CA GLN A 141 -12.72 -19.06 14.65
C GLN A 141 -12.84 -19.24 13.12
N THR A 142 -13.08 -20.46 12.65
CA THR A 142 -13.33 -20.71 11.21
C THR A 142 -14.63 -20.03 10.75
N VAL A 143 -15.70 -20.10 11.55
CA VAL A 143 -16.96 -19.38 11.28
C VAL A 143 -16.73 -17.87 11.27
N ASP A 144 -15.95 -17.35 12.20
CA ASP A 144 -15.59 -15.94 12.25
C ASP A 144 -14.75 -15.51 11.03
N ILE A 145 -13.83 -16.35 10.57
CA ILE A 145 -13.04 -16.14 9.35
C ILE A 145 -13.97 -16.03 8.14
N ASP A 146 -14.88 -16.98 7.94
CA ASP A 146 -15.79 -16.98 6.80
C ASP A 146 -16.69 -15.73 6.78
N ARG A 147 -17.18 -15.33 7.95
CA ARG A 147 -17.94 -14.08 8.09
C ARG A 147 -17.10 -12.86 7.76
N GLY A 148 -15.86 -12.83 8.24
CA GLY A 148 -14.90 -11.76 7.97
C GLY A 148 -14.54 -11.63 6.49
N ILE A 149 -14.34 -12.76 5.79
CA ILE A 149 -14.10 -12.81 4.34
C ILE A 149 -15.27 -12.17 3.59
N GLY A 150 -16.51 -12.57 3.89
CA GLY A 150 -17.69 -11.99 3.26
C GLY A 150 -17.80 -10.48 3.45
N ALA A 151 -17.54 -9.99 4.66
CA ALA A 151 -17.57 -8.57 4.99
C ALA A 151 -16.41 -7.80 4.32
N ALA A 152 -15.17 -8.33 4.36
CA ALA A 152 -14.02 -7.69 3.73
C ALA A 152 -14.17 -7.60 2.20
N MET A 153 -14.71 -8.63 1.55
CA MET A 153 -15.03 -8.60 0.11
C MET A 153 -16.09 -7.54 -0.22
N ALA A 154 -17.10 -7.36 0.62
CA ALA A 154 -18.12 -6.33 0.41
C ALA A 154 -17.54 -4.92 0.51
N LEU A 155 -16.68 -4.67 1.52
CA LEU A 155 -15.96 -3.41 1.68
C LEU A 155 -15.00 -3.14 0.52
N GLY A 156 -14.25 -4.16 0.09
CA GLY A 156 -13.30 -4.05 -1.01
C GLY A 156 -13.96 -3.63 -2.33
N ARG A 157 -15.18 -4.12 -2.60
CA ARG A 157 -15.95 -3.71 -3.80
C ARG A 157 -16.32 -2.23 -3.83
N THR A 158 -16.40 -1.59 -2.67
CA THR A 158 -16.72 -0.15 -2.56
C THR A 158 -15.49 0.72 -2.32
N ASP A 159 -14.29 0.12 -2.38
CA ASP A 159 -13.00 0.77 -2.12
C ASP A 159 -12.91 1.50 -0.74
N VAL A 160 -13.67 1.03 0.24
CA VAL A 160 -13.69 1.62 1.61
C VAL A 160 -12.53 1.10 2.44
N GLY A 161 -12.33 -0.22 2.47
CA GLY A 161 -11.31 -0.89 3.28
C GLY A 161 -11.11 -2.34 2.84
N GLN A 162 -10.23 -3.06 3.53
CA GLN A 162 -9.87 -4.44 3.19
C GLN A 162 -9.66 -5.34 4.43
N ALA A 163 -9.89 -4.81 5.64
CA ALA A 163 -9.73 -5.55 6.88
C ALA A 163 -10.99 -5.46 7.74
N VAL A 164 -11.28 -6.57 8.44
CA VAL A 164 -12.45 -6.74 9.31
C VAL A 164 -12.02 -7.52 10.54
N VAL A 165 -12.50 -7.12 11.72
CA VAL A 165 -12.35 -7.88 12.96
C VAL A 165 -13.69 -8.51 13.34
N VAL A 166 -13.68 -9.83 13.56
CA VAL A 166 -14.88 -10.61 13.95
C VAL A 166 -14.59 -11.37 15.22
N GLN A 167 -15.56 -11.43 16.12
CA GLN A 167 -15.51 -12.25 17.33
C GLN A 167 -16.88 -12.85 17.62
N GLN A 168 -16.96 -14.16 17.81
CA GLN A 168 -18.19 -14.90 18.15
C GLN A 168 -19.36 -14.58 17.18
N GLY A 169 -19.07 -14.54 15.88
CA GLY A 169 -20.02 -14.20 14.83
C GLY A 169 -20.38 -12.72 14.72
N VAL A 170 -19.82 -11.84 15.55
CA VAL A 170 -20.08 -10.38 15.52
C VAL A 170 -18.92 -9.63 14.87
N VAL A 171 -19.23 -8.79 13.89
CA VAL A 171 -18.25 -7.86 13.32
C VAL A 171 -18.01 -6.74 14.33
N LEU A 172 -16.84 -6.72 14.96
CA LEU A 172 -16.45 -5.67 15.92
C LEU A 172 -16.03 -4.38 15.23
N GLY A 173 -15.46 -4.48 14.05
CA GLY A 173 -15.06 -3.33 13.28
C GLY A 173 -14.65 -3.67 11.86
N VAL A 174 -14.74 -2.66 11.02
CA VAL A 174 -14.31 -2.68 9.62
C VAL A 174 -13.31 -1.56 9.40
N GLU A 175 -12.31 -1.81 8.54
CA GLU A 175 -11.33 -0.81 8.17
C GLU A 175 -11.95 0.24 7.26
N ALA A 176 -11.55 1.49 7.49
CA ALA A 176 -11.85 2.61 6.60
C ALA A 176 -10.58 3.47 6.45
N ALA A 177 -10.72 4.80 6.44
CA ALA A 177 -9.61 5.73 6.24
C ALA A 177 -8.55 5.71 7.36
N GLU A 178 -8.88 5.15 8.54
CA GLU A 178 -7.98 5.05 9.68
C GLU A 178 -6.85 4.02 9.51
N GLY A 179 -7.03 3.05 8.63
CA GLY A 179 -6.07 1.96 8.39
C GLY A 179 -6.17 0.79 9.39
N THR A 180 -5.44 -0.29 9.09
CA THR A 180 -5.54 -1.57 9.82
C THR A 180 -5.11 -1.46 11.28
N ASP A 181 -4.03 -0.74 11.58
CA ASP A 181 -3.51 -0.64 12.96
C ASP A 181 -4.49 0.06 13.88
N ALA A 182 -5.10 1.15 13.43
CA ALA A 182 -6.13 1.85 14.18
C ALA A 182 -7.42 1.01 14.33
N LEU A 183 -7.79 0.23 13.30
CA LEU A 183 -8.87 -0.76 13.41
C LEU A 183 -8.60 -1.75 14.53
N ILE A 184 -7.41 -2.36 14.56
CA ILE A 184 -7.01 -3.36 15.57
C ILE A 184 -7.09 -2.73 16.97
N ALA A 185 -6.49 -1.56 17.16
CA ALA A 185 -6.49 -0.85 18.45
C ALA A 185 -7.91 -0.56 18.93
N ARG A 186 -8.78 -0.05 18.05
CA ARG A 186 -10.18 0.26 18.34
C ARG A 186 -10.99 -0.99 18.70
N CYS A 187 -10.81 -2.09 17.97
CA CYS A 187 -11.49 -3.34 18.23
C CYS A 187 -11.04 -4.00 19.53
N GLY A 188 -9.79 -3.75 19.96
CA GLY A 188 -9.32 -4.17 21.29
C GLY A 188 -10.19 -3.67 22.43
N ALA A 189 -10.70 -2.44 22.34
CA ALA A 189 -11.62 -1.85 23.32
C ALA A 189 -13.07 -2.43 23.25
N LEU A 190 -13.42 -3.05 22.12
CA LEU A 190 -14.72 -3.68 21.89
C LEU A 190 -14.70 -5.19 22.13
N ARG A 191 -13.57 -5.73 22.58
CA ARG A 191 -13.40 -7.15 22.81
C ARG A 191 -14.43 -7.69 23.79
N MET A 192 -15.13 -8.75 23.38
CA MET A 192 -16.05 -9.49 24.24
C MET A 192 -15.29 -10.52 25.11
N GLU A 193 -15.92 -10.98 26.19
CA GLU A 193 -15.37 -12.03 27.04
C GLU A 193 -15.16 -13.34 26.24
N GLY A 194 -14.21 -14.15 26.68
CA GLY A 194 -13.88 -15.44 26.05
C GLY A 194 -12.70 -15.35 25.10
N ARG A 195 -12.71 -16.17 24.03
CA ARG A 195 -11.63 -16.22 23.05
C ARG A 195 -11.50 -14.92 22.27
N GLY A 196 -10.28 -14.58 21.89
CA GLY A 196 -10.01 -13.43 21.04
C GLY A 196 -10.66 -13.58 19.66
N GLY A 197 -10.98 -12.44 19.03
CA GLY A 197 -11.51 -12.43 17.69
C GLY A 197 -10.45 -12.72 16.63
N VAL A 198 -10.88 -12.77 15.38
CA VAL A 198 -10.03 -12.92 14.20
C VAL A 198 -9.96 -11.60 13.41
N LEU A 199 -8.78 -11.27 12.91
CA LEU A 199 -8.60 -10.24 11.89
C LEU A 199 -8.56 -10.91 10.53
N VAL A 200 -9.44 -10.51 9.64
CA VAL A 200 -9.43 -10.92 8.23
C VAL A 200 -9.04 -9.73 7.39
N LYS A 201 -7.98 -9.87 6.60
CA LYS A 201 -7.50 -8.85 5.66
C LYS A 201 -7.31 -9.48 4.29
N LEU A 202 -7.94 -8.91 3.27
CA LEU A 202 -7.92 -9.42 1.91
C LEU A 202 -7.43 -8.35 0.94
N LYS A 203 -6.80 -8.78 -0.16
CA LYS A 203 -6.60 -7.93 -1.33
C LYS A 203 -7.97 -7.48 -1.86
N LYS A 204 -8.11 -6.20 -2.22
CA LYS A 204 -9.37 -5.69 -2.79
C LYS A 204 -9.64 -6.35 -4.14
N PRO A 205 -10.90 -6.63 -4.49
CA PRO A 205 -11.25 -7.13 -5.83
C PRO A 205 -10.77 -6.17 -6.92
N GLY A 206 -9.98 -6.67 -7.88
CA GLY A 206 -9.41 -5.86 -8.98
C GLY A 206 -8.18 -5.02 -8.61
N GLN A 207 -7.58 -5.27 -7.46
CA GLN A 207 -6.26 -4.77 -7.10
C GLN A 207 -5.24 -5.80 -7.60
N GLU A 208 -4.40 -5.42 -8.55
CA GLU A 208 -3.28 -6.24 -9.06
C GLU A 208 -2.02 -6.02 -8.24
#